data_7e1608c404ce103a8a529f1893a37078
#
_entry.id   7e1608c404ce103a8a529f1893a37078
#
_cell.length_a   1.000
_cell.length_b   1.000
_cell.length_c   1.000
_cell.angle_alpha   90.00
_cell.angle_beta   90.00
_cell.angle_gamma   90.00
#
_symmetry.space_group_name_H-M   'P 1'
#
loop_
_entity.id
_entity.type
_entity.pdbx_description
1 polymer ?
#
loop_
_entity_poly.entity_id
_entity_poly.type
_entity_poly.pdbx_seq_one_letter_code
_entity_poly.pdbx_strand_id
1 'polypeptide(L)'
;MGLTLTAKRSMNTLIEQAAELVGKYVDLDKLLSICHRNFPCRYTLPYSSETGVESFTPSAKKMKIAIARDPAFNFIYRENIDRLSALGSITYFSPVYGSDLPDADLVYLPGGYPELFARQLHRRKKLMEALRTYAEEGGKILAECGGMMFLTRSLTARQEGLHMP
;
A
#
# COMPACT_ATOMS: atom_id res chain seq x y z
N MET A 1 9.96 -18.15 -8.22
CA MET A 1 8.66 -17.48 -8.39
C MET A 1 8.92 -15.98 -8.39
N GLY A 2 8.50 -15.26 -9.43
CA GLY A 2 8.62 -13.81 -9.47
C GLY A 2 7.48 -13.11 -8.73
N LEU A 3 7.61 -11.79 -8.51
CA LEU A 3 6.56 -10.95 -7.95
C LEU A 3 5.25 -11.12 -8.72
N THR A 4 4.19 -11.48 -8.02
CA THR A 4 2.86 -11.67 -8.61
C THR A 4 1.96 -10.53 -8.17
N LEU A 5 1.47 -9.74 -9.15
CA LEU A 5 0.48 -8.72 -8.88
C LEU A 5 -0.84 -9.39 -8.50
N THR A 6 -1.38 -9.04 -7.35
CA THR A 6 -2.63 -9.59 -6.81
C THR A 6 -3.84 -9.43 -7.74
N ALA A 7 -3.78 -8.46 -8.66
CA ALA A 7 -4.84 -8.20 -9.63
C ALA A 7 -4.82 -9.10 -10.88
N LYS A 8 -3.77 -9.89 -11.12
CA LYS A 8 -3.60 -10.67 -12.37
C LYS A 8 -3.94 -12.16 -12.27
N ARG A 9 -4.14 -12.71 -11.08
CA ARG A 9 -4.50 -14.13 -10.87
C ARG A 9 -5.62 -14.26 -9.85
N SER A 10 -6.41 -15.31 -10.00
CA SER A 10 -7.32 -15.72 -8.92
C SER A 10 -6.51 -15.98 -7.65
N MET A 11 -6.70 -15.16 -6.64
CA MET A 11 -6.01 -15.30 -5.35
C MET A 11 -6.28 -16.66 -4.71
N ASN A 12 -7.48 -17.20 -4.89
CA ASN A 12 -7.85 -18.50 -4.34
C ASN A 12 -6.98 -19.62 -4.89
N THR A 13 -6.78 -19.68 -6.21
CA THR A 13 -5.91 -20.67 -6.82
C THR A 13 -4.46 -20.55 -6.35
N LEU A 14 -3.97 -19.33 -6.15
CA LEU A 14 -2.62 -19.11 -5.63
C LEU A 14 -2.49 -19.57 -4.17
N ILE A 15 -3.49 -19.28 -3.35
CA ILE A 15 -3.54 -19.71 -1.94
C ILE A 15 -3.61 -21.23 -1.84
N GLU A 16 -4.44 -21.90 -2.64
CA GLU A 16 -4.55 -23.34 -2.69
C GLU A 16 -3.22 -24.01 -3.08
N GLN A 17 -2.58 -23.52 -4.14
CA GLN A 17 -1.27 -24.03 -4.57
C GLN A 17 -0.18 -23.81 -3.51
N ALA A 18 -0.19 -22.65 -2.85
CA ALA A 18 0.75 -22.37 -1.78
C ALA A 18 0.50 -23.26 -0.56
N ALA A 19 -0.75 -23.48 -0.17
CA ALA A 19 -1.12 -24.35 0.92
C ALA A 19 -0.73 -25.80 0.65
N GLU A 20 -0.94 -26.31 -0.58
CA GLU A 20 -0.51 -27.65 -0.99
C GLU A 20 1.02 -27.81 -0.90
N LEU A 21 1.78 -26.82 -1.39
CA LEU A 21 3.24 -26.84 -1.29
C LEU A 21 3.72 -26.82 0.17
N VAL A 22 3.12 -25.99 1.01
CA VAL A 22 3.46 -25.94 2.44
C VAL A 22 3.13 -27.27 3.10
N GLY A 23 1.94 -27.83 2.88
CA GLY A 23 1.55 -29.13 3.45
C GLY A 23 2.43 -30.29 3.00
N LYS A 24 3.00 -30.21 1.78
CA LYS A 24 3.88 -31.24 1.23
C LYS A 24 5.32 -31.18 1.77
N TYR A 25 5.84 -29.97 1.99
CA TYR A 25 7.28 -29.77 2.26
C TYR A 25 7.59 -29.27 3.67
N VAL A 26 6.58 -28.88 4.44
CA VAL A 26 6.74 -28.36 5.81
C VAL A 26 6.05 -29.29 6.80
N ASP A 27 6.82 -29.83 7.75
CA ASP A 27 6.26 -30.54 8.90
C ASP A 27 5.64 -29.50 9.86
N LEU A 28 4.33 -29.28 9.69
CA LEU A 28 3.59 -28.28 10.46
C LEU A 28 3.52 -28.61 11.95
N ASP A 29 3.41 -29.88 12.32
CA ASP A 29 3.34 -30.30 13.72
C ASP A 29 4.68 -30.03 14.43
N LYS A 30 5.78 -30.34 13.75
CA LYS A 30 7.12 -30.02 14.25
C LYS A 30 7.33 -28.51 14.35
N LEU A 31 6.91 -27.73 13.34
CA LEU A 31 6.99 -26.28 13.36
C LEU A 31 6.22 -25.70 14.55
N LEU A 32 4.98 -26.11 14.75
CA LEU A 32 4.14 -25.69 15.88
C LEU A 32 4.77 -26.06 17.22
N SER A 33 5.33 -27.28 17.35
CA SER A 33 5.99 -27.70 18.56
C SER A 33 7.21 -26.85 18.91
N ILE A 34 7.99 -26.41 17.90
CA ILE A 34 9.14 -25.53 18.08
C ILE A 34 8.67 -24.12 18.48
N CYS A 35 7.63 -23.62 17.84
CA CYS A 35 7.05 -22.32 18.18
C CYS A 35 6.55 -22.28 19.63
N HIS A 36 5.84 -23.32 20.07
CA HIS A 36 5.37 -23.43 21.46
C HIS A 36 6.50 -23.43 22.50
N ARG A 37 7.65 -24.01 22.17
CA ARG A 37 8.81 -24.05 23.09
C ARG A 37 9.51 -22.69 23.21
N ASN A 38 9.54 -21.92 22.14
CA ASN A 38 10.37 -20.70 22.03
C ASN A 38 9.60 -19.40 22.30
N PHE A 39 8.28 -19.47 22.32
CA PHE A 39 7.48 -18.30 22.72
C PHE A 39 7.12 -18.40 24.20
N PRO A 40 7.73 -17.60 25.08
CA PRO A 40 7.31 -17.53 26.48
C PRO A 40 5.86 -17.03 26.52
N CYS A 41 4.99 -17.76 27.20
CA CYS A 41 3.56 -17.46 27.33
C CYS A 41 3.24 -16.12 28.05
N ARG A 42 4.25 -15.31 28.36
CA ARG A 42 4.13 -13.98 28.97
C ARG A 42 4.78 -12.93 28.09
N TYR A 43 4.28 -12.80 26.86
CA TYR A 43 4.58 -11.61 26.08
C TYR A 43 3.60 -10.53 26.51
N THR A 44 4.03 -9.68 27.41
CA THR A 44 3.37 -8.38 27.59
C THR A 44 3.71 -7.59 26.33
N LEU A 45 2.72 -7.34 25.49
CA LEU A 45 2.89 -6.41 24.38
C LEU A 45 3.48 -5.12 24.96
N PRO A 46 4.61 -4.60 24.43
CA PRO A 46 5.18 -3.34 24.90
C PRO A 46 4.22 -2.16 24.73
N TYR A 47 3.11 -2.39 24.10
CA TYR A 47 1.98 -1.47 23.94
C TYR A 47 0.83 -1.98 24.81
N SER A 48 0.94 -1.76 26.14
CA SER A 48 -0.27 -1.74 26.96
C SER A 48 -1.09 -0.52 26.53
N SER A 49 -2.38 -0.72 26.38
CA SER A 49 -3.37 0.32 26.08
C SER A 49 -3.39 1.50 27.09
N GLU A 50 -2.49 1.50 28.06
CA GLU A 50 -2.32 2.52 29.08
C GLU A 50 -1.25 3.57 28.78
N THR A 51 -0.37 3.34 27.79
CA THR A 51 0.52 4.40 27.32
C THR A 51 -0.21 5.19 26.24
N GLY A 52 -1.06 6.12 26.70
CA GLY A 52 -1.43 7.35 26.01
C GLY A 52 -1.35 7.32 24.48
N VAL A 53 -2.17 6.47 23.82
CA VAL A 53 -2.69 6.88 22.55
C VAL A 53 -3.51 8.11 22.92
N GLU A 54 -2.92 9.31 22.76
CA GLU A 54 -3.67 10.54 22.82
C GLU A 54 -4.96 10.27 22.06
N SER A 55 -6.07 10.32 22.76
CA SER A 55 -7.37 10.15 22.16
C SER A 55 -7.48 11.26 21.13
N PHE A 56 -7.18 10.90 19.88
CA PHE A 56 -7.27 11.84 18.78
C PHE A 56 -8.74 12.25 18.70
N THR A 57 -9.03 13.42 19.25
CA THR A 57 -10.33 14.04 19.08
C THR A 57 -10.40 14.49 17.61
N PRO A 58 -11.25 13.88 16.79
CA PRO A 58 -11.38 14.30 15.41
C PRO A 58 -11.71 15.80 15.37
N SER A 59 -10.95 16.56 14.61
CA SER A 59 -11.30 17.95 14.33
C SER A 59 -12.76 18.01 13.84
N ALA A 60 -13.51 19.01 14.27
CA ALA A 60 -14.89 19.20 13.85
C ALA A 60 -15.06 19.31 12.31
N LYS A 61 -13.99 19.66 11.59
CA LYS A 61 -13.96 19.72 10.13
C LYS A 61 -13.48 18.35 9.60
N LYS A 62 -14.38 17.63 8.94
CA LYS A 62 -14.05 16.40 8.22
C LYS A 62 -13.13 16.72 7.04
N MET A 63 -11.98 16.07 7.00
CA MET A 63 -11.01 16.18 5.90
C MET A 63 -11.51 15.49 4.63
N LYS A 64 -11.14 16.02 3.47
CA LYS A 64 -11.24 15.32 2.19
C LYS A 64 -9.92 14.59 1.96
N ILE A 65 -9.95 13.29 1.79
CA ILE A 65 -8.75 12.44 1.65
C ILE A 65 -8.80 11.74 0.30
N ALA A 66 -7.85 12.03 -0.59
CA ALA A 66 -7.69 11.34 -1.85
C ALA A 66 -6.67 10.21 -1.69
N ILE A 67 -7.04 8.97 -2.04
CA ILE A 67 -6.17 7.80 -1.94
C ILE A 67 -5.95 7.19 -3.31
N ALA A 68 -4.71 7.08 -3.75
CA ALA A 68 -4.36 6.34 -4.95
C ALA A 68 -4.63 4.85 -4.74
N ARG A 69 -5.41 4.24 -5.64
CA ARG A 69 -5.76 2.82 -5.58
C ARG A 69 -5.95 2.25 -6.97
N ASP A 70 -4.96 1.48 -7.42
CA ASP A 70 -4.96 0.75 -8.68
C ASP A 70 -3.86 -0.34 -8.65
N PRO A 71 -3.60 -1.10 -9.71
CA PRO A 71 -2.56 -2.12 -9.70
C PRO A 71 -1.14 -1.63 -9.39
N ALA A 72 -0.83 -0.34 -9.59
CA ALA A 72 0.46 0.25 -9.23
C ALA A 72 0.52 0.66 -7.75
N PHE A 73 -0.64 0.91 -7.13
CA PHE A 73 -0.80 1.40 -5.76
C PHE A 73 -1.82 0.55 -5.02
N ASN A 74 -1.48 -0.72 -4.77
CA ASN A 74 -2.41 -1.72 -4.21
C ASN A 74 -1.97 -2.27 -2.84
N PHE A 75 -0.83 -1.82 -2.33
CA PHE A 75 -0.35 -2.24 -1.02
C PHE A 75 -0.82 -1.24 0.05
N ILE A 76 -2.03 -1.47 0.54
CA ILE A 76 -2.71 -0.60 1.50
C ILE A 76 -3.13 -1.43 2.70
N TYR A 77 -2.72 -1.02 3.89
CA TYR A 77 -3.18 -1.64 5.13
C TYR A 77 -4.61 -1.20 5.44
N ARG A 78 -5.44 -2.15 5.84
CA ARG A 78 -6.83 -1.88 6.20
C ARG A 78 -6.92 -0.92 7.37
N GLU A 79 -6.06 -1.08 8.35
CA GLU A 79 -5.99 -0.22 9.53
C GLU A 79 -5.73 1.25 9.17
N ASN A 80 -4.90 1.50 8.15
CA ASN A 80 -4.68 2.86 7.65
C ASN A 80 -5.95 3.44 7.06
N ILE A 81 -6.71 2.65 6.29
CA ILE A 81 -8.00 3.10 5.73
C ILE A 81 -9.01 3.38 6.84
N ASP A 82 -9.10 2.50 7.84
CA ASP A 82 -10.02 2.66 8.97
C ASP A 82 -9.69 3.94 9.76
N ARG A 83 -8.41 4.21 10.01
CA ARG A 83 -7.95 5.45 10.66
C ARG A 83 -8.22 6.69 9.83
N LEU A 84 -7.92 6.66 8.54
CA LEU A 84 -8.17 7.78 7.65
C LEU A 84 -9.68 8.06 7.49
N SER A 85 -10.51 7.03 7.44
CA SER A 85 -11.96 7.19 7.37
C SER A 85 -12.56 7.84 8.63
N ALA A 86 -11.93 7.66 9.78
CA ALA A 86 -12.33 8.35 11.01
C ALA A 86 -11.98 9.85 10.97
N LEU A 87 -11.00 10.27 10.15
CA LEU A 87 -10.60 11.67 9.99
C LEU A 87 -11.45 12.43 8.96
N GLY A 88 -12.01 11.73 7.98
CA GLY A 88 -12.75 12.39 6.92
C GLY A 88 -13.34 11.48 5.86
N SER A 89 -13.72 12.09 4.75
CA SER A 89 -14.25 11.38 3.58
C SER A 89 -13.12 10.93 2.66
N ILE A 90 -13.14 9.66 2.28
CA ILE A 90 -12.15 9.08 1.37
C ILE A 90 -12.71 9.06 -0.05
N THR A 91 -11.89 9.54 -1.00
CA THR A 91 -12.11 9.41 -2.44
C THR A 91 -10.94 8.67 -3.05
N TYR A 92 -11.21 7.55 -3.72
CA TYR A 92 -10.17 6.80 -4.44
C TYR A 92 -9.97 7.36 -5.85
N PHE A 93 -8.71 7.39 -6.32
CA PHE A 93 -8.38 7.71 -7.70
C PHE A 93 -7.34 6.74 -8.25
N SER A 94 -7.26 6.64 -9.58
CA SER A 94 -6.33 5.75 -10.25
C SER A 94 -5.29 6.53 -11.05
N PRO A 95 -4.04 6.58 -10.60
CA PRO A 95 -2.95 7.12 -11.39
C PRO A 95 -2.74 6.41 -12.73
N VAL A 96 -2.92 5.10 -12.80
CA VAL A 96 -2.68 4.31 -14.03
C VAL A 96 -3.81 4.47 -15.04
N TYR A 97 -5.08 4.39 -14.59
CA TYR A 97 -6.24 4.32 -15.49
C TYR A 97 -6.93 5.65 -15.80
N GLY A 98 -6.36 6.74 -15.36
CA GLY A 98 -6.76 8.01 -15.92
C GLY A 98 -7.66 8.90 -15.07
N SER A 99 -7.80 8.67 -13.78
CA SER A 99 -8.46 9.63 -12.90
C SER A 99 -7.64 10.91 -12.76
N ASP A 100 -8.32 12.05 -12.71
CA ASP A 100 -7.71 13.29 -12.28
C ASP A 100 -7.48 13.28 -10.75
N LEU A 101 -6.66 14.19 -10.25
CA LEU A 101 -6.47 14.35 -8.81
C LEU A 101 -7.76 14.91 -8.20
N PRO A 102 -8.41 14.18 -7.26
CA PRO A 102 -9.58 14.73 -6.56
C PRO A 102 -9.22 15.94 -5.71
N ASP A 103 -10.19 16.82 -5.49
CA ASP A 103 -10.08 17.88 -4.49
C ASP A 103 -9.94 17.27 -3.10
N ALA A 104 -8.83 17.56 -2.41
CA ALA A 104 -8.47 16.93 -1.16
C ALA A 104 -7.64 17.82 -0.24
N ASP A 105 -7.82 17.65 1.07
CA ASP A 105 -6.97 18.25 2.11
C ASP A 105 -5.72 17.38 2.37
N LEU A 106 -5.79 16.07 2.05
CA LEU A 106 -4.70 15.11 2.14
C LEU A 106 -4.73 14.16 0.93
N VAL A 107 -3.58 13.98 0.29
CA VAL A 107 -3.36 12.96 -0.74
C VAL A 107 -2.53 11.84 -0.13
N TYR A 108 -3.02 10.59 -0.21
CA TYR A 108 -2.28 9.41 0.22
C TYR A 108 -1.90 8.56 -1.00
N LEU A 109 -0.59 8.38 -1.18
CA LEU A 109 0.02 7.53 -2.19
C LEU A 109 0.61 6.30 -1.49
N PRO A 110 -0.11 5.18 -1.44
CA PRO A 110 0.33 3.99 -0.71
C PRO A 110 1.44 3.23 -1.44
N GLY A 111 1.84 2.11 -0.85
CA GLY A 111 2.78 1.18 -1.44
C GLY A 111 2.25 0.49 -2.69
N GLY A 112 3.15 -0.16 -3.41
CA GLY A 112 2.87 -0.89 -4.63
C GLY A 112 4.10 -0.98 -5.54
N TYR A 113 3.84 -1.17 -6.82
CA TYR A 113 4.87 -1.42 -7.83
C TYR A 113 4.73 -0.44 -9.02
N PRO A 114 4.92 0.87 -8.83
CA PRO A 114 4.79 1.87 -9.90
C PRO A 114 5.79 1.65 -11.04
N GLU A 115 6.94 1.02 -10.78
CA GLU A 115 7.94 0.66 -11.78
C GLU A 115 7.40 -0.28 -12.85
N LEU A 116 6.47 -1.17 -12.50
CA LEU A 116 5.82 -2.06 -13.46
C LEU A 116 4.81 -1.34 -14.37
N PHE A 117 4.41 -0.15 -13.99
CA PHE A 117 3.47 0.70 -14.71
C PHE A 117 4.10 2.03 -15.16
N ALA A 118 5.43 2.11 -15.13
CA ALA A 118 6.17 3.35 -15.41
C ALA A 118 5.77 3.99 -16.74
N ARG A 119 5.56 3.19 -17.79
CA ARG A 119 5.15 3.66 -19.11
C ARG A 119 3.75 4.30 -19.09
N GLN A 120 2.81 3.70 -18.39
CA GLN A 120 1.44 4.24 -18.21
C GLN A 120 1.46 5.51 -17.38
N LEU A 121 2.16 5.47 -16.24
CA LEU A 121 2.30 6.60 -15.32
C LEU A 121 3.00 7.79 -16.01
N HIS A 122 4.04 7.54 -16.81
CA HIS A 122 4.73 8.60 -17.57
C HIS A 122 3.80 9.38 -18.52
N ARG A 123 2.76 8.75 -19.05
CA ARG A 123 1.77 9.40 -19.91
C ARG A 123 0.79 10.30 -19.13
N ARG A 124 0.78 10.19 -17.81
CA ARG A 124 -0.14 10.91 -16.91
C ARG A 124 0.39 12.28 -16.51
N LYS A 125 0.91 13.04 -17.47
CA LYS A 125 1.54 14.35 -17.25
C LYS A 125 0.65 15.32 -16.49
N LYS A 126 -0.65 15.39 -16.83
CA LYS A 126 -1.62 16.25 -16.14
C LYS A 126 -1.74 15.91 -14.65
N LEU A 127 -1.79 14.62 -14.29
CA LEU A 127 -1.85 14.19 -12.90
C LEU A 127 -0.55 14.53 -12.17
N MET A 128 0.60 14.31 -12.82
CA MET A 128 1.92 14.64 -12.22
C MET A 128 2.07 16.13 -11.97
N GLU A 129 1.59 16.95 -12.91
CA GLU A 129 1.57 18.40 -12.77
C GLU A 129 0.61 18.85 -11.66
N ALA A 130 -0.60 18.28 -11.61
CA ALA A 130 -1.57 18.55 -10.56
C ALA A 130 -1.02 18.20 -9.16
N LEU A 131 -0.34 17.05 -9.02
CA LEU A 131 0.32 16.66 -7.75
C LEU A 131 1.43 17.64 -7.37
N ARG A 132 2.21 18.10 -8.35
CA ARG A 132 3.26 19.09 -8.11
C ARG A 132 2.67 20.39 -7.64
N THR A 133 1.71 20.95 -8.38
CA THR A 133 1.02 22.20 -8.02
C THR A 133 0.39 22.08 -6.63
N TYR A 134 -0.31 20.98 -6.37
CA TYR A 134 -0.90 20.71 -5.05
C TYR A 134 0.14 20.77 -3.93
N ALA A 135 1.32 20.17 -4.14
CA ALA A 135 2.40 20.18 -3.14
C ALA A 135 3.02 21.58 -2.98
N GLU A 136 3.25 22.31 -4.09
CA GLU A 136 3.81 23.67 -4.10
C GLU A 136 2.88 24.68 -3.41
N GLU A 137 1.57 24.47 -3.52
CA GLU A 137 0.54 25.27 -2.83
C GLU A 137 0.37 24.90 -1.34
N GLY A 138 1.19 23.98 -0.82
CA GLY A 138 1.18 23.57 0.58
C GLY A 138 0.23 22.42 0.90
N GLY A 139 -0.29 21.74 -0.10
CA GLY A 139 -1.09 20.52 0.04
C GLY A 139 -0.32 19.43 0.75
N LYS A 140 -1.02 18.59 1.50
CA LYS A 140 -0.43 17.52 2.31
C LYS A 140 -0.40 16.22 1.53
N ILE A 141 0.79 15.65 1.36
CA ILE A 141 0.97 14.34 0.70
C ILE A 141 1.63 13.39 1.69
N LEU A 142 0.98 12.26 1.91
CA LEU A 142 1.56 11.08 2.57
C LEU A 142 1.91 10.06 1.48
N ALA A 143 3.18 9.68 1.39
CA ALA A 143 3.64 8.74 0.40
C ALA A 143 4.50 7.64 1.03
N GLU A 144 4.18 6.39 0.77
CA GLU A 144 4.88 5.22 1.30
C GLU A 144 5.43 4.34 0.17
N CYS A 145 6.65 3.84 0.32
CA CYS A 145 7.26 2.85 -0.58
C CYS A 145 7.07 3.23 -2.07
N GLY A 146 6.22 2.51 -2.82
CA GLY A 146 5.90 2.80 -4.22
C GLY A 146 5.33 4.20 -4.45
N GLY A 147 4.52 4.72 -3.51
CA GLY A 147 4.03 6.09 -3.56
C GLY A 147 5.16 7.12 -3.49
N MET A 148 6.17 6.88 -2.64
CA MET A 148 7.37 7.72 -2.57
C MET A 148 8.17 7.64 -3.89
N MET A 149 8.33 6.43 -4.46
CA MET A 149 9.02 6.25 -5.74
C MET A 149 8.35 7.03 -6.86
N PHE A 150 7.02 7.09 -6.88
CA PHE A 150 6.26 7.83 -7.89
C PHE A 150 6.50 9.35 -7.83
N LEU A 151 6.81 9.90 -6.65
CA LEU A 151 7.12 11.33 -6.46
C LEU A 151 8.55 11.71 -6.83
N THR A 152 9.43 10.76 -7.15
CA THR A 152 10.81 11.05 -7.55
C THR A 152 10.89 11.65 -8.96
N ARG A 153 11.96 12.39 -9.25
CA ARG A 153 12.19 12.99 -10.59
C ARG A 153 12.31 11.96 -11.70
N SER A 154 12.87 10.81 -11.38
CA SER A 154 13.06 9.71 -12.32
C SER A 154 13.01 8.38 -11.59
N LEU A 155 12.43 7.41 -12.23
CA LEU A 155 12.41 6.02 -11.78
C LEU A 155 13.13 5.20 -12.85
N THR A 156 14.33 4.68 -12.51
CA THR A 156 15.09 3.81 -13.39
C THR A 156 14.92 2.37 -12.94
N ALA A 157 14.19 1.57 -13.72
CA ALA A 157 14.13 0.13 -13.53
C ALA A 157 15.30 -0.51 -14.26
N ARG A 158 16.18 -1.23 -13.54
CA ARG A 158 17.15 -2.13 -14.17
C ARG A 158 16.37 -3.31 -14.75
N GLN A 159 16.25 -3.37 -16.05
CA GLN A 159 15.74 -4.56 -16.74
C GLN A 159 16.81 -5.64 -16.68
N GLU A 160 16.87 -6.41 -15.63
CA GLU A 160 17.52 -7.70 -15.65
C GLU A 160 16.48 -8.72 -16.14
N GLY A 161 16.62 -9.11 -17.39
CA GLY A 161 16.09 -10.38 -17.89
C GLY A 161 14.61 -10.48 -18.17
N LEU A 162 13.89 -9.40 -18.48
CA LEU A 162 12.55 -9.53 -19.06
C LEU A 162 12.67 -9.68 -20.58
N HIS A 163 12.85 -10.90 -21.06
CA HIS A 163 12.39 -11.25 -22.41
C HIS A 163 10.87 -11.09 -22.42
N MET A 164 10.42 -10.00 -22.98
CA MET A 164 9.03 -9.89 -23.43
C MET A 164 8.93 -10.52 -24.81
N PRO A 165 7.97 -11.41 -25.03
CA PRO A 165 7.65 -11.90 -26.35
C PRO A 165 7.12 -10.80 -27.26
#